data_40e704ca066a3fee8e8b718eae5a3b0a
#
_entry.id   40e704ca066a3fee8e8b718eae5a3b0a
#
_cell.length_a   1.000
_cell.length_b   1.000
_cell.length_c   1.000
_cell.angle_alpha   90.00
_cell.angle_beta   90.00
_cell.angle_gamma   90.00
#
_symmetry.space_group_name_H-M   'P 1'
#
loop_
_entity.id
_entity.type
_entity.pdbx_description
1 polymer ?
#
loop_
_entity_poly.entity_id
_entity_poly.type
_entity_poly.pdbx_seq_one_letter_code
_entity_poly.pdbx_strand_id
1 'polypeptide(L)'
;MPRYCIILLFSLFTAFEPQAFDDDTPMRGITISTHGGGRDWASDEMVSTLRDIEILGANWVATHPYAGISQDGSVRVRRFEGASELAPAHWTRPIVEAHKRGLKICIKPHLAYWRSGFEWRGEIAFRSEEEWTRFWADYRAWILAVAEACKDADAFVIGTELDKTLNHEAEWRALIADVRKIYKGRITYAANWSDYTRVPFWDALDAVGIQGYFPIAKNQNPTETDLRRGWERLVKELRTYAQKIDRNIVFTELGYNQSYKAASEPWTYRVDDDGARPLQEMCWRVALETIENEPRITGALLWKWFPNPRPFGRDFQLATSRIMPIIAEAWQGEVPVITFDEEAYQRWREQRRRGRGRRSNQN
;
A
#
# COMPACT_ATOMS: atom_id res chain seq x y z
N MET A 1 43.17 -52.11 -3.93
CA MET A 1 41.91 -51.56 -4.43
C MET A 1 41.43 -50.54 -3.42
N PRO A 2 41.45 -49.23 -3.68
CA PRO A 2 40.93 -48.23 -2.75
C PRO A 2 39.40 -48.14 -2.91
N ARG A 3 38.69 -48.24 -1.81
CA ARG A 3 37.24 -48.00 -1.71
C ARG A 3 36.99 -46.49 -1.64
N TYR A 4 36.40 -45.91 -2.68
CA TYR A 4 35.90 -44.56 -2.68
C TYR A 4 34.57 -44.52 -1.94
N CYS A 5 34.54 -43.80 -0.83
CA CYS A 5 33.31 -43.49 -0.11
C CYS A 5 32.66 -42.25 -0.77
N ILE A 6 31.56 -42.44 -1.50
CA ILE A 6 30.79 -41.34 -2.07
C ILE A 6 29.92 -40.77 -0.94
N ILE A 7 30.28 -39.58 -0.43
CA ILE A 7 29.45 -38.82 0.50
C ILE A 7 28.38 -38.08 -0.35
N LEU A 8 27.17 -38.60 -0.37
CA LEU A 8 26.00 -37.90 -0.90
C LEU A 8 25.66 -36.78 0.09
N LEU A 9 26.03 -35.55 -0.28
CA LEU A 9 25.51 -34.33 0.38
C LEU A 9 24.03 -34.15 -0.04
N PHE A 10 23.11 -34.59 0.83
CA PHE A 10 21.75 -34.17 0.77
C PHE A 10 21.67 -32.69 1.21
N SER A 11 21.59 -31.78 0.25
CA SER A 11 21.17 -30.42 0.52
C SER A 11 19.69 -30.47 0.96
N LEU A 12 19.46 -30.27 2.24
CA LEU A 12 18.12 -30.00 2.79
C LEU A 12 17.66 -28.65 2.19
N PHE A 13 16.98 -28.72 1.06
CA PHE A 13 16.10 -27.62 0.66
C PHE A 13 14.95 -27.62 1.68
N THR A 14 15.05 -26.79 2.70
CA THR A 14 13.87 -26.47 3.50
C THR A 14 12.86 -25.80 2.57
N ALA A 15 11.77 -26.49 2.28
CA ALA A 15 10.68 -25.92 1.52
C ALA A 15 10.22 -24.62 2.22
N PHE A 16 10.09 -23.56 1.46
CA PHE A 16 9.54 -22.30 1.96
C PHE A 16 8.07 -22.54 2.33
N GLU A 17 7.73 -22.37 3.61
CA GLU A 17 6.34 -22.37 4.07
C GLU A 17 5.86 -20.93 4.14
N PRO A 18 4.83 -20.57 3.35
CA PRO A 18 4.29 -19.21 3.35
C PRO A 18 3.61 -18.91 4.69
N GLN A 19 3.80 -17.68 5.19
CA GLN A 19 3.07 -17.18 6.36
C GLN A 19 1.75 -16.55 5.91
N ALA A 20 0.63 -16.99 6.48
CA ALA A 20 -0.66 -16.40 6.19
C ALA A 20 -0.69 -14.90 6.58
N PHE A 21 -1.35 -14.07 5.77
CA PHE A 21 -1.56 -12.64 6.09
C PHE A 21 -2.69 -12.44 7.10
N ASP A 22 -3.51 -13.46 7.32
CA ASP A 22 -4.58 -13.51 8.30
C ASP A 22 -4.13 -14.33 9.53
N ASP A 23 -4.43 -13.82 10.71
CA ASP A 23 -4.31 -14.54 11.99
C ASP A 23 -5.73 -14.68 12.56
N ASP A 24 -6.56 -15.50 12.00
CA ASP A 24 -7.98 -15.71 12.36
C ASP A 24 -8.92 -14.50 12.10
N THR A 25 -8.40 -13.32 11.78
CA THR A 25 -9.19 -12.14 11.43
C THR A 25 -8.69 -11.48 10.15
N PRO A 26 -9.59 -11.04 9.24
CA PRO A 26 -9.19 -10.35 8.04
C PRO A 26 -8.36 -9.09 8.33
N MET A 27 -7.43 -8.76 7.43
CA MET A 27 -6.69 -7.50 7.48
C MET A 27 -7.64 -6.32 7.22
N ARG A 28 -7.97 -5.58 8.27
CA ARG A 28 -8.72 -4.32 8.25
C ARG A 28 -7.73 -3.18 8.35
N GLY A 29 -7.13 -2.82 7.23
CA GLY A 29 -5.98 -1.92 7.22
C GLY A 29 -6.25 -0.57 6.60
N ILE A 30 -5.51 0.46 7.04
CA ILE A 30 -5.52 1.80 6.46
C ILE A 30 -4.09 2.24 6.12
N THR A 31 -3.88 2.65 4.87
CA THR A 31 -2.61 3.23 4.44
C THR A 31 -2.53 4.69 4.87
N ILE A 32 -1.52 5.02 5.67
CA ILE A 32 -1.23 6.38 6.12
C ILE A 32 -0.24 7.00 5.14
N SER A 33 -0.73 7.92 4.33
CA SER A 33 0.04 8.62 3.30
C SER A 33 0.70 9.88 3.86
N THR A 34 1.54 10.52 3.05
CA THR A 34 2.28 11.73 3.40
C THR A 34 2.20 12.77 2.29
N HIS A 35 2.32 14.05 2.64
CA HIS A 35 2.44 15.14 1.67
C HIS A 35 3.89 15.46 1.29
N GLY A 36 4.88 14.80 1.88
CA GLY A 36 6.28 15.15 1.68
C GLY A 36 7.30 14.16 2.23
N GLY A 37 7.52 13.04 1.57
CA GLY A 37 8.64 12.15 1.86
C GLY A 37 8.59 11.40 3.21
N GLY A 38 7.49 11.43 3.94
CA GLY A 38 7.25 10.60 5.12
C GLY A 38 7.64 11.23 6.47
N ARG A 39 8.17 12.45 6.52
CA ARG A 39 8.59 13.08 7.81
C ARG A 39 7.46 13.21 8.84
N ASP A 40 6.25 13.41 8.38
CA ASP A 40 5.03 13.50 9.18
C ASP A 40 4.69 12.17 9.88
N TRP A 41 5.19 11.04 9.43
CA TRP A 41 5.06 9.75 10.14
C TRP A 41 5.86 9.71 11.46
N ALA A 42 6.89 10.57 11.63
CA ALA A 42 7.61 10.70 12.89
C ALA A 42 6.99 11.74 13.83
N SER A 43 5.86 12.34 13.49
CA SER A 43 5.22 13.40 14.29
C SER A 43 4.23 12.85 15.32
N ASP A 44 3.78 13.71 16.24
CA ASP A 44 2.76 13.37 17.23
C ASP A 44 1.35 13.29 16.60
N GLU A 45 1.16 13.97 15.47
CA GLU A 45 -0.05 13.84 14.66
C GLU A 45 -0.20 12.41 14.10
N MET A 46 0.90 11.73 13.82
CA MET A 46 0.88 10.30 13.47
C MET A 46 0.29 9.45 14.60
N VAL A 47 0.67 9.74 15.85
CA VAL A 47 0.15 9.01 17.03
C VAL A 47 -1.37 9.22 17.18
N SER A 48 -1.84 10.45 16.98
CA SER A 48 -3.27 10.76 16.97
C SER A 48 -4.00 10.06 15.85
N THR A 49 -3.41 10.03 14.64
CA THR A 49 -3.95 9.31 13.49
C THR A 49 -4.12 7.82 13.75
N LEU A 50 -3.13 7.17 14.37
CA LEU A 50 -3.23 5.75 14.72
C LEU A 50 -4.40 5.47 15.67
N ARG A 51 -4.65 6.35 16.65
CA ARG A 51 -5.81 6.25 17.53
C ARG A 51 -7.13 6.39 16.77
N ASP A 52 -7.22 7.36 15.87
CA ASP A 52 -8.43 7.59 15.09
C ASP A 52 -8.74 6.40 14.15
N ILE A 53 -7.71 5.78 13.60
CA ILE A 53 -7.79 4.57 12.77
C ILE A 53 -8.21 3.35 13.61
N GLU A 54 -7.65 3.18 14.80
CA GLU A 54 -8.00 2.12 15.75
C GLU A 54 -9.50 2.19 16.13
N ILE A 55 -10.02 3.39 16.40
CA ILE A 55 -11.44 3.62 16.72
C ILE A 55 -12.38 3.19 15.59
N LEU A 56 -11.93 3.16 14.33
CA LEU A 56 -12.70 2.63 13.20
C LEU A 56 -12.75 1.10 13.14
N GLY A 57 -12.04 0.39 14.03
CA GLY A 57 -11.95 -1.07 14.02
C GLY A 57 -10.84 -1.62 13.15
N ALA A 58 -9.91 -0.79 12.72
CA ALA A 58 -8.72 -1.27 12.04
C ALA A 58 -7.84 -2.13 12.97
N ASN A 59 -7.23 -3.16 12.41
CA ASN A 59 -6.21 -3.98 13.06
C ASN A 59 -4.84 -3.88 12.36
N TRP A 60 -4.78 -3.19 11.22
CA TRP A 60 -3.57 -2.93 10.44
C TRP A 60 -3.45 -1.48 10.01
N VAL A 61 -2.21 -1.03 9.85
CA VAL A 61 -1.87 0.21 9.14
C VAL A 61 -0.76 -0.06 8.14
N ALA A 62 -0.57 0.86 7.18
CA ALA A 62 0.58 0.80 6.30
C ALA A 62 1.22 2.18 6.11
N THR A 63 2.54 2.20 5.93
CA THR A 63 3.30 3.37 5.47
C THR A 63 4.08 3.01 4.21
N HIS A 64 4.43 4.01 3.40
CA HIS A 64 5.07 3.78 2.10
C HIS A 64 6.31 4.67 1.91
N PRO A 65 7.48 4.26 2.45
CA PRO A 65 8.75 4.94 2.22
C PRO A 65 9.01 5.19 0.73
N TYR A 66 9.59 6.36 0.40
CA TYR A 66 9.85 6.72 -0.99
C TYR A 66 11.34 6.74 -1.33
N ALA A 67 11.69 6.27 -2.53
CA ALA A 67 12.90 6.62 -3.23
C ALA A 67 12.55 7.22 -4.61
N GLY A 68 13.33 8.16 -5.08
CA GLY A 68 13.19 8.70 -6.44
C GLY A 68 13.79 7.77 -7.47
N ILE A 69 13.21 7.73 -8.67
CA ILE A 69 13.73 7.01 -9.84
C ILE A 69 14.14 8.02 -10.93
N SER A 70 15.15 7.71 -11.70
CA SER A 70 15.58 8.49 -12.88
C SER A 70 15.61 7.60 -14.12
N GLN A 71 15.58 8.22 -15.31
CA GLN A 71 15.58 7.49 -16.59
C GLN A 71 16.88 6.72 -16.84
N ASP A 72 17.96 7.05 -16.15
CA ASP A 72 19.25 6.36 -16.20
C ASP A 72 19.34 5.12 -15.30
N GLY A 73 18.23 4.72 -14.70
CA GLY A 73 18.14 3.58 -13.76
C GLY A 73 18.51 3.91 -12.32
N SER A 74 18.98 5.12 -12.00
CA SER A 74 19.35 5.47 -10.62
C SER A 74 18.14 5.49 -9.69
N VAL A 75 18.24 4.82 -8.53
CA VAL A 75 17.27 4.89 -7.44
C VAL A 75 17.90 5.66 -6.28
N ARG A 76 17.28 6.76 -5.88
CA ARG A 76 17.86 7.68 -4.89
C ARG A 76 16.93 7.88 -3.71
N VAL A 77 17.42 7.51 -2.53
CA VAL A 77 16.76 7.93 -1.28
C VAL A 77 17.07 9.41 -1.07
N ARG A 78 16.04 10.21 -0.88
CA ARG A 78 16.22 11.62 -0.54
C ARG A 78 16.90 11.69 0.82
N ARG A 79 18.19 12.04 0.85
CA ARG A 79 18.91 12.34 2.09
C ARG A 79 18.32 13.62 2.68
N PHE A 80 17.85 13.55 3.90
CA PHE A 80 17.47 14.74 4.66
C PHE A 80 18.73 15.26 5.35
N GLU A 81 18.96 16.57 5.30
CA GLU A 81 20.07 17.20 6.02
C GLU A 81 20.03 16.77 7.49
N GLY A 82 21.16 16.27 8.00
CA GLY A 82 21.30 15.77 9.36
C GLY A 82 21.00 14.30 9.60
N ALA A 83 20.59 13.53 8.59
CA ALA A 83 20.38 12.08 8.72
C ALA A 83 21.67 11.32 8.43
N SER A 84 22.49 11.10 9.45
CA SER A 84 23.55 10.07 9.42
C SER A 84 23.01 8.68 9.72
N GLU A 85 21.70 8.53 9.89
CA GLU A 85 21.06 7.31 10.38
C GLU A 85 20.65 6.39 9.25
N LEU A 86 21.09 5.12 9.36
CA LEU A 86 20.68 3.99 8.52
C LEU A 86 19.16 3.69 8.66
N ALA A 87 18.52 4.19 9.72
CA ALA A 87 17.10 3.99 10.04
C ALA A 87 16.44 5.33 10.46
N PRO A 88 15.92 6.12 9.50
CA PRO A 88 15.27 7.38 9.83
C PRO A 88 14.04 7.17 10.72
N ALA A 89 13.86 8.04 11.73
CA ALA A 89 12.77 7.95 12.70
C ALA A 89 11.38 7.85 12.06
N HIS A 90 11.17 8.44 10.88
CA HIS A 90 9.90 8.35 10.16
C HIS A 90 9.63 6.97 9.51
N TRP A 91 10.61 6.05 9.49
CA TRP A 91 10.37 4.66 9.13
C TRP A 91 10.11 3.78 10.36
N THR A 92 10.78 4.06 11.48
CA THR A 92 10.78 3.18 12.66
C THR A 92 9.73 3.58 13.71
N ARG A 93 9.50 4.88 13.94
CA ARG A 93 8.51 5.35 14.91
C ARG A 93 7.08 4.83 14.63
N PRO A 94 6.60 4.81 13.37
CA PRO A 94 5.27 4.25 13.07
C PRO A 94 5.08 2.81 13.54
N ILE A 95 6.13 1.99 13.46
CA ILE A 95 6.09 0.58 13.88
C ILE A 95 5.87 0.53 15.41
N VAL A 96 6.68 1.24 16.16
CA VAL A 96 6.60 1.29 17.62
C VAL A 96 5.25 1.82 18.09
N GLU A 97 4.75 2.90 17.49
CA GLU A 97 3.48 3.52 17.88
C GLU A 97 2.25 2.70 17.47
N ALA A 98 2.31 1.97 16.33
CA ALA A 98 1.28 1.03 15.93
C ALA A 98 1.19 -0.15 16.92
N HIS A 99 2.33 -0.77 17.25
CA HIS A 99 2.39 -1.90 18.18
C HIS A 99 1.93 -1.53 19.60
N LYS A 100 2.21 -0.32 20.09
CA LYS A 100 1.68 0.17 21.38
C LYS A 100 0.14 0.18 21.42
N ARG A 101 -0.51 0.22 20.27
CA ARG A 101 -1.97 0.22 20.12
C ARG A 101 -2.54 -1.15 19.74
N GLY A 102 -1.71 -2.20 19.65
CA GLY A 102 -2.12 -3.51 19.16
C GLY A 102 -2.39 -3.57 17.66
N LEU A 103 -2.01 -2.51 16.90
CA LEU A 103 -2.12 -2.50 15.44
C LEU A 103 -0.88 -3.15 14.82
N LYS A 104 -1.10 -3.99 13.80
CA LYS A 104 -0.04 -4.48 12.92
C LYS A 104 0.30 -3.44 11.86
N ILE A 105 1.53 -3.49 11.36
CA ILE A 105 1.98 -2.52 10.35
C ILE A 105 2.63 -3.20 9.14
N CYS A 106 2.23 -2.74 7.96
CA CYS A 106 2.82 -3.09 6.68
C CYS A 106 3.68 -1.95 6.14
N ILE A 107 4.91 -2.26 5.75
CA ILE A 107 5.80 -1.30 5.08
C ILE A 107 5.75 -1.58 3.57
N LYS A 108 5.36 -0.56 2.81
CA LYS A 108 5.12 -0.66 1.36
C LYS A 108 5.95 0.37 0.58
N PRO A 109 7.24 0.11 0.29
CA PRO A 109 8.10 1.05 -0.42
C PRO A 109 7.56 1.42 -1.81
N HIS A 110 7.59 2.71 -2.16
CA HIS A 110 7.14 3.24 -3.43
C HIS A 110 8.25 3.98 -4.18
N LEU A 111 8.47 3.68 -5.46
CA LEU A 111 9.26 4.54 -6.32
C LEU A 111 8.46 5.81 -6.67
N ALA A 112 9.03 6.96 -6.36
CA ALA A 112 8.50 8.28 -6.69
C ALA A 112 8.90 8.64 -8.13
N TYR A 113 7.99 8.46 -9.06
CA TYR A 113 8.21 8.72 -10.48
C TYR A 113 7.98 10.18 -10.89
N TRP A 114 7.44 11.00 -9.99
CA TRP A 114 7.23 12.42 -10.25
C TRP A 114 8.54 13.11 -10.60
N ARG A 115 8.60 13.78 -11.74
CA ARG A 115 9.78 14.45 -12.32
C ARG A 115 10.87 13.49 -12.80
N SER A 116 10.56 12.22 -12.98
CA SER A 116 11.53 11.23 -13.51
C SER A 116 11.48 11.11 -15.03
N GLY A 117 10.38 11.56 -15.66
CA GLY A 117 10.11 11.33 -17.09
C GLY A 117 9.30 10.06 -17.35
N PHE A 118 8.96 9.27 -16.32
CA PHE A 118 7.97 8.21 -16.41
C PHE A 118 6.58 8.77 -16.05
N GLU A 119 5.52 8.34 -16.74
CA GLU A 119 4.16 8.78 -16.46
C GLU A 119 3.61 8.11 -15.18
N TRP A 120 4.00 6.85 -14.95
CA TRP A 120 3.68 6.12 -13.73
C TRP A 120 4.68 4.96 -13.49
N ARG A 121 4.59 4.32 -12.32
CA ARG A 121 5.56 3.27 -11.91
C ARG A 121 5.60 2.06 -12.82
N GLY A 122 4.46 1.64 -13.36
CA GLY A 122 4.39 0.46 -14.25
C GLY A 122 5.12 0.64 -15.58
N GLU A 123 5.46 1.88 -15.96
CA GLU A 123 6.22 2.19 -17.17
C GLU A 123 7.72 2.23 -16.97
N ILE A 124 8.19 2.07 -15.73
CA ILE A 124 9.62 2.07 -15.44
C ILE A 124 10.29 0.93 -16.18
N ALA A 125 11.04 1.30 -17.21
CA ALA A 125 11.84 0.42 -18.06
C ALA A 125 13.04 1.18 -18.60
N PHE A 126 14.10 0.48 -18.93
CA PHE A 126 15.35 1.06 -19.39
C PHE A 126 15.74 0.51 -20.74
N ARG A 127 16.59 1.26 -21.47
CA ARG A 127 16.96 0.96 -22.85
C ARG A 127 18.24 0.13 -22.96
N SER A 128 19.10 0.20 -21.96
CA SER A 128 20.38 -0.50 -21.95
C SER A 128 20.55 -1.43 -20.75
N GLU A 129 21.37 -2.46 -20.91
CA GLU A 129 21.76 -3.37 -19.83
C GLU A 129 22.46 -2.64 -18.68
N GLU A 130 23.14 -1.56 -18.96
CA GLU A 130 23.82 -0.72 -17.97
C GLU A 130 22.83 -0.02 -17.06
N GLU A 131 21.75 0.54 -17.63
CA GLU A 131 20.66 1.19 -16.89
C GLU A 131 19.90 0.15 -16.04
N TRP A 132 19.61 -1.02 -16.57
CA TRP A 132 19.01 -2.13 -15.84
C TRP A 132 19.89 -2.62 -14.69
N THR A 133 21.19 -2.80 -14.93
CA THR A 133 22.16 -3.20 -13.91
C THR A 133 22.20 -2.19 -12.77
N ARG A 134 22.22 -0.89 -13.09
CA ARG A 134 22.19 0.19 -12.11
C ARG A 134 20.88 0.18 -11.33
N PHE A 135 19.76 0.04 -12.02
CA PHE A 135 18.45 -0.01 -11.38
C PHE A 135 18.39 -1.15 -10.33
N TRP A 136 18.75 -2.36 -10.72
CA TRP A 136 18.67 -3.49 -9.81
C TRP A 136 19.66 -3.37 -8.64
N ALA A 137 20.84 -2.82 -8.86
CA ALA A 137 21.80 -2.57 -7.79
C ALA A 137 21.27 -1.54 -6.78
N ASP A 138 20.80 -0.40 -7.25
CA ASP A 138 20.28 0.69 -6.41
C ASP A 138 18.96 0.31 -5.74
N TYR A 139 18.04 -0.30 -6.49
CA TYR A 139 16.74 -0.74 -5.98
C TYR A 139 16.91 -1.78 -4.87
N ARG A 140 17.75 -2.79 -5.11
CA ARG A 140 18.10 -3.81 -4.12
C ARG A 140 18.71 -3.19 -2.86
N ALA A 141 19.68 -2.31 -3.01
CA ALA A 141 20.30 -1.62 -1.88
C ALA A 141 19.27 -0.84 -1.04
N TRP A 142 18.36 -0.13 -1.71
CA TRP A 142 17.29 0.61 -1.03
C TRP A 142 16.31 -0.32 -0.31
N ILE A 143 15.79 -1.34 -0.98
CA ILE A 143 14.81 -2.27 -0.37
C ILE A 143 15.41 -3.00 0.83
N LEU A 144 16.68 -3.44 0.76
CA LEU A 144 17.36 -4.07 1.89
C LEU A 144 17.56 -3.10 3.06
N ALA A 145 17.89 -1.83 2.79
CA ALA A 145 18.01 -0.81 3.83
C ALA A 145 16.66 -0.54 4.53
N VAL A 146 15.56 -0.48 3.77
CA VAL A 146 14.21 -0.34 4.35
C VAL A 146 13.82 -1.59 5.13
N ALA A 147 14.09 -2.79 4.61
CA ALA A 147 13.78 -4.04 5.28
C ALA A 147 14.54 -4.19 6.61
N GLU A 148 15.84 -3.82 6.67
CA GLU A 148 16.62 -3.81 7.90
C GLU A 148 16.09 -2.78 8.90
N ALA A 149 15.84 -1.55 8.46
CA ALA A 149 15.31 -0.49 9.32
C ALA A 149 13.91 -0.82 9.89
N CYS A 150 13.12 -1.56 9.13
CA CYS A 150 11.73 -1.89 9.45
C CYS A 150 11.53 -3.38 9.78
N LYS A 151 12.56 -4.08 10.21
CA LYS A 151 12.52 -5.53 10.45
C LYS A 151 11.50 -5.98 11.51
N ASP A 152 11.09 -5.07 12.38
CA ASP A 152 10.07 -5.31 13.41
C ASP A 152 8.64 -5.06 12.90
N ALA A 153 8.44 -4.66 11.64
CA ALA A 153 7.11 -4.56 11.05
C ALA A 153 6.52 -5.97 10.77
N ASP A 154 5.19 -6.05 10.66
CA ASP A 154 4.47 -7.34 10.53
C ASP A 154 4.37 -7.82 9.08
N ALA A 155 4.40 -6.90 8.11
CA ALA A 155 4.42 -7.20 6.68
C ALA A 155 5.29 -6.24 5.89
N PHE A 156 5.84 -6.73 4.78
CA PHE A 156 6.70 -5.97 3.89
C PHE A 156 6.34 -6.20 2.42
N VAL A 157 6.25 -5.14 1.65
CA VAL A 157 6.01 -5.18 0.21
C VAL A 157 7.32 -4.91 -0.52
N ILE A 158 7.81 -5.87 -1.28
CA ILE A 158 9.11 -5.78 -1.96
C ILE A 158 9.12 -4.87 -3.19
N GLY A 159 7.95 -4.53 -3.71
CA GLY A 159 7.76 -3.65 -4.88
C GLY A 159 6.31 -3.35 -5.14
N THR A 160 6.04 -2.19 -5.74
CA THR A 160 4.69 -1.70 -5.99
C THR A 160 4.55 -1.24 -7.44
N GLU A 161 3.66 -1.89 -8.21
CA GLU A 161 3.29 -1.52 -9.58
C GLU A 161 4.49 -1.38 -10.55
N LEU A 162 5.45 -2.29 -10.49
CA LEU A 162 6.64 -2.26 -11.35
C LEU A 162 6.48 -3.20 -12.55
N ASP A 163 5.40 -3.01 -13.34
CA ASP A 163 4.90 -3.98 -14.33
C ASP A 163 5.91 -4.33 -15.42
N LYS A 164 6.71 -3.36 -15.88
CA LYS A 164 7.75 -3.61 -16.91
C LYS A 164 8.97 -4.35 -16.37
N THR A 165 9.14 -4.40 -15.05
CA THR A 165 10.25 -5.13 -14.42
C THR A 165 9.93 -6.62 -14.20
N LEU A 166 8.68 -7.06 -14.40
CA LEU A 166 8.25 -8.44 -14.14
C LEU A 166 8.98 -9.47 -15.01
N ASN A 167 9.52 -9.06 -16.16
CA ASN A 167 10.32 -9.92 -17.03
C ASN A 167 11.71 -10.25 -16.45
N HIS A 168 12.14 -9.55 -15.39
CA HIS A 168 13.40 -9.77 -14.68
C HIS A 168 13.14 -10.68 -13.45
N GLU A 169 12.62 -11.87 -13.69
CA GLU A 169 12.25 -12.82 -12.63
C GLU A 169 13.44 -13.20 -11.74
N ALA A 170 14.62 -13.38 -12.33
CA ALA A 170 15.82 -13.79 -11.60
C ALA A 170 16.23 -12.73 -10.56
N GLU A 171 16.18 -11.46 -10.92
CA GLU A 171 16.50 -10.33 -10.04
C GLU A 171 15.47 -10.19 -8.93
N TRP A 172 14.17 -10.38 -9.22
CA TRP A 172 13.12 -10.40 -8.22
C TRP A 172 13.32 -11.54 -7.22
N ARG A 173 13.59 -12.77 -7.70
CA ARG A 173 13.81 -13.92 -6.82
C ARG A 173 15.06 -13.74 -5.96
N ALA A 174 16.14 -13.17 -6.51
CA ALA A 174 17.33 -12.83 -5.75
C ALA A 174 17.04 -11.78 -4.66
N LEU A 175 16.29 -10.74 -4.99
CA LEU A 175 15.86 -9.72 -4.02
C LEU A 175 15.01 -10.33 -2.90
N ILE A 176 14.02 -11.17 -3.23
CA ILE A 176 13.18 -11.87 -2.25
C ILE A 176 14.04 -12.70 -1.30
N ALA A 177 14.97 -13.49 -1.85
CA ALA A 177 15.87 -14.32 -1.05
C ALA A 177 16.74 -13.49 -0.10
N ASP A 178 17.21 -12.32 -0.54
CA ASP A 178 18.01 -11.43 0.31
C ASP A 178 17.16 -10.73 1.38
N VAL A 179 15.95 -10.27 1.05
CA VAL A 179 15.01 -9.72 2.04
C VAL A 179 14.67 -10.76 3.11
N ARG A 180 14.47 -12.03 2.75
CA ARG A 180 14.19 -13.14 3.69
C ARG A 180 15.34 -13.41 4.67
N LYS A 181 16.57 -13.04 4.34
CA LYS A 181 17.71 -13.17 5.29
C LYS A 181 17.58 -12.18 6.45
N ILE A 182 17.05 -10.99 6.19
CA ILE A 182 16.93 -9.86 7.11
C ILE A 182 15.55 -9.85 7.77
N TYR A 183 14.51 -9.90 6.98
CA TYR A 183 13.11 -9.73 7.38
C TYR A 183 12.43 -11.07 7.59
N LYS A 184 11.81 -11.26 8.76
CA LYS A 184 11.19 -12.54 9.14
C LYS A 184 9.65 -12.51 9.13
N GLY A 185 9.06 -11.32 8.95
CA GLY A 185 7.62 -11.17 8.79
C GLY A 185 7.13 -11.57 7.39
N ARG A 186 5.87 -11.30 7.13
CA ARG A 186 5.18 -11.62 5.88
C ARG A 186 5.66 -10.74 4.74
N ILE A 187 5.87 -11.33 3.55
CA ILE A 187 6.36 -10.61 2.36
C ILE A 187 5.39 -10.80 1.21
N THR A 188 5.06 -9.72 0.52
CA THR A 188 4.32 -9.74 -0.74
C THR A 188 4.89 -8.74 -1.75
N TYR A 189 4.36 -8.76 -2.95
CA TYR A 189 4.51 -7.74 -3.99
C TYR A 189 3.15 -7.10 -4.24
N ALA A 190 3.10 -5.80 -4.51
CA ALA A 190 1.86 -5.08 -4.81
C ALA A 190 1.69 -4.92 -6.32
N ALA A 191 1.08 -5.91 -6.96
CA ALA A 191 0.84 -5.90 -8.39
C ALA A 191 -0.29 -4.95 -8.78
N ASN A 192 -0.21 -4.33 -9.96
CA ASN A 192 -1.35 -3.64 -10.53
C ASN A 192 -2.52 -4.63 -10.76
N TRP A 193 -3.74 -4.15 -10.61
CA TRP A 193 -4.96 -4.94 -10.82
C TRP A 193 -5.04 -5.61 -12.20
N SER A 194 -4.41 -5.02 -13.23
CA SER A 194 -4.36 -5.58 -14.59
C SER A 194 -3.24 -6.61 -14.80
N ASP A 195 -2.22 -6.64 -13.94
CA ASP A 195 -0.96 -7.35 -14.17
C ASP A 195 -0.63 -8.42 -13.12
N TYR A 196 -1.46 -8.62 -12.09
CA TYR A 196 -1.21 -9.60 -11.03
C TYR A 196 -1.02 -11.03 -11.55
N THR A 197 -1.68 -11.40 -12.65
CA THR A 197 -1.51 -12.72 -13.28
C THR A 197 -0.18 -12.91 -14.00
N ARG A 198 0.57 -11.82 -14.25
CA ARG A 198 1.88 -11.84 -14.93
C ARG A 198 3.06 -11.98 -13.98
N VAL A 199 2.84 -11.83 -12.68
CA VAL A 199 3.92 -11.94 -11.68
C VAL A 199 4.39 -13.39 -11.58
N PRO A 200 5.67 -13.70 -11.90
CA PRO A 200 6.14 -15.08 -12.02
C PRO A 200 6.68 -15.67 -10.71
N PHE A 201 6.72 -14.88 -9.61
CA PHE A 201 7.38 -15.25 -8.35
C PHE A 201 6.42 -15.29 -7.13
N TRP A 202 5.11 -15.47 -7.34
CA TRP A 202 4.16 -15.59 -6.23
C TRP A 202 4.45 -16.77 -5.29
N ASP A 203 5.04 -17.84 -5.82
CA ASP A 203 5.47 -19.02 -5.05
C ASP A 203 6.52 -18.70 -3.98
N ALA A 204 7.31 -17.64 -4.16
CA ALA A 204 8.32 -17.17 -3.21
C ALA A 204 7.77 -16.15 -2.18
N LEU A 205 6.48 -15.81 -2.28
CA LEU A 205 5.81 -14.81 -1.45
C LEU A 205 4.71 -15.44 -0.60
N ASP A 206 4.27 -14.72 0.46
CA ASP A 206 3.30 -15.22 1.43
C ASP A 206 1.84 -15.01 0.96
N ALA A 207 1.60 -14.04 0.08
CA ALA A 207 0.29 -13.75 -0.49
C ALA A 207 0.42 -13.15 -1.89
N VAL A 208 -0.68 -13.18 -2.66
CA VAL A 208 -0.86 -12.40 -3.88
C VAL A 208 -1.33 -11.00 -3.49
N GLY A 209 -0.43 -10.02 -3.54
CA GLY A 209 -0.74 -8.61 -3.26
C GLY A 209 -1.25 -7.89 -4.50
N ILE A 210 -2.40 -7.26 -4.43
CA ILE A 210 -3.00 -6.55 -5.57
C ILE A 210 -3.40 -5.14 -5.18
N GLN A 211 -3.05 -4.16 -6.01
CA GLN A 211 -3.62 -2.81 -5.99
C GLN A 211 -5.06 -2.90 -6.52
N GLY A 212 -6.05 -2.88 -5.62
CA GLY A 212 -7.43 -3.29 -5.86
C GLY A 212 -8.29 -2.29 -6.63
N TYR A 213 -7.76 -1.63 -7.64
CA TYR A 213 -8.47 -0.65 -8.46
C TYR A 213 -9.20 -1.28 -9.65
N PHE A 214 -9.91 -2.37 -9.43
CA PHE A 214 -10.66 -3.05 -10.48
C PHE A 214 -11.86 -2.25 -10.96
N PRO A 215 -12.10 -2.13 -12.29
CA PRO A 215 -13.36 -1.66 -12.83
C PRO A 215 -14.51 -2.60 -12.45
N ILE A 216 -15.40 -2.17 -11.58
CA ILE A 216 -16.50 -3.00 -11.07
C ILE A 216 -17.75 -2.87 -11.95
N ALA A 217 -18.04 -1.66 -12.47
CA ALA A 217 -19.13 -1.41 -13.37
C ALA A 217 -18.69 -0.47 -14.49
N LYS A 218 -19.21 -0.70 -15.70
CA LYS A 218 -18.86 0.09 -16.91
C LYS A 218 -19.87 1.17 -17.24
N ASN A 219 -21.08 1.08 -16.72
CA ASN A 219 -22.15 2.07 -16.92
C ASN A 219 -21.87 3.34 -16.11
N GLN A 220 -22.31 4.49 -16.62
CA GLN A 220 -22.05 5.80 -16.02
C GLN A 220 -22.76 6.01 -14.66
N ASN A 221 -23.93 5.38 -14.48
CA ASN A 221 -24.73 5.46 -13.27
C ASN A 221 -25.07 4.05 -12.76
N PRO A 222 -24.09 3.33 -12.20
CA PRO A 222 -24.31 1.98 -11.72
C PRO A 222 -25.22 2.00 -10.48
N THR A 223 -26.12 1.03 -10.43
CA THR A 223 -26.89 0.74 -9.21
C THR A 223 -26.08 -0.12 -8.26
N GLU A 224 -26.51 -0.23 -7.02
CA GLU A 224 -25.88 -1.14 -6.05
C GLU A 224 -25.87 -2.60 -6.57
N THR A 225 -26.96 -3.01 -7.22
CA THR A 225 -27.02 -4.35 -7.86
C THR A 225 -25.97 -4.52 -8.94
N ASP A 226 -25.65 -3.49 -9.73
CA ASP A 226 -24.59 -3.55 -10.73
C ASP A 226 -23.22 -3.71 -10.08
N LEU A 227 -22.96 -2.98 -8.97
CA LEU A 227 -21.72 -3.11 -8.21
C LEU A 227 -21.59 -4.50 -7.59
N ARG A 228 -22.62 -5.02 -6.94
CA ARG A 228 -22.63 -6.39 -6.37
C ARG A 228 -22.34 -7.44 -7.42
N ARG A 229 -22.99 -7.40 -8.57
CA ARG A 229 -22.71 -8.30 -9.71
C ARG A 229 -21.27 -8.15 -10.23
N GLY A 230 -20.74 -6.93 -10.22
CA GLY A 230 -19.35 -6.66 -10.59
C GLY A 230 -18.37 -7.34 -9.63
N TRP A 231 -18.58 -7.18 -8.36
CA TRP A 231 -17.80 -7.83 -7.32
C TRP A 231 -17.93 -9.36 -7.33
N GLU A 232 -19.11 -9.91 -7.52
CA GLU A 232 -19.32 -11.36 -7.65
C GLU A 232 -18.47 -11.98 -8.78
N ARG A 233 -18.42 -11.30 -9.95
CA ARG A 233 -17.58 -11.74 -11.06
C ARG A 233 -16.10 -11.68 -10.71
N LEU A 234 -15.67 -10.56 -10.12
CA LEU A 234 -14.28 -10.36 -9.72
C LEU A 234 -13.85 -11.38 -8.65
N VAL A 235 -14.64 -11.58 -7.62
CA VAL A 235 -14.37 -12.55 -6.55
C VAL A 235 -14.23 -13.96 -7.10
N LYS A 236 -15.10 -14.35 -8.04
CA LYS A 236 -14.99 -15.66 -8.70
C LYS A 236 -13.66 -15.81 -9.45
N GLU A 237 -13.22 -14.79 -10.16
CA GLU A 237 -11.94 -14.78 -10.87
C GLU A 237 -10.76 -14.87 -9.88
N LEU A 238 -10.75 -14.00 -8.88
CA LEU A 238 -9.70 -13.94 -7.86
C LEU A 238 -9.62 -15.23 -7.05
N ARG A 239 -10.74 -15.82 -6.67
CA ARG A 239 -10.78 -17.12 -5.97
C ARG A 239 -10.16 -18.24 -6.82
N THR A 240 -10.51 -18.29 -8.10
CA THR A 240 -9.93 -19.27 -9.04
C THR A 240 -8.42 -19.08 -9.16
N TYR A 241 -7.98 -17.84 -9.25
CA TYR A 241 -6.55 -17.52 -9.32
C TYR A 241 -5.82 -17.87 -8.02
N ALA A 242 -6.37 -17.50 -6.87
CA ALA A 242 -5.81 -17.82 -5.54
C ALA A 242 -5.64 -19.34 -5.35
N GLN A 243 -6.63 -20.13 -5.78
CA GLN A 243 -6.57 -21.59 -5.76
C GLN A 243 -5.45 -22.13 -6.67
N LYS A 244 -5.32 -21.58 -7.89
CA LYS A 244 -4.29 -21.98 -8.85
C LYS A 244 -2.87 -21.71 -8.33
N ILE A 245 -2.67 -20.59 -7.67
CA ILE A 245 -1.35 -20.16 -7.15
C ILE A 245 -1.08 -20.75 -5.76
N ASP A 246 -2.10 -21.28 -5.11
CA ASP A 246 -2.07 -21.72 -3.70
C ASP A 246 -1.61 -20.62 -2.76
N ARG A 247 -2.15 -19.43 -2.93
CA ARG A 247 -1.93 -18.25 -2.08
C ARG A 247 -3.22 -17.48 -1.91
N ASN A 248 -3.46 -16.95 -0.73
CA ASN A 248 -4.54 -16.00 -0.49
C ASN A 248 -4.18 -14.63 -1.09
N ILE A 249 -5.20 -13.81 -1.27
CA ILE A 249 -5.07 -12.47 -1.85
C ILE A 249 -5.16 -11.44 -0.74
N VAL A 250 -4.33 -10.40 -0.83
CA VAL A 250 -4.46 -9.18 -0.03
C VAL A 250 -4.54 -7.98 -0.96
N PHE A 251 -5.53 -7.12 -0.77
CA PHE A 251 -5.53 -5.84 -1.47
C PHE A 251 -4.56 -4.88 -0.78
N THR A 252 -3.38 -4.73 -1.37
CA THR A 252 -2.33 -3.82 -0.88
C THR A 252 -2.67 -2.34 -1.06
N GLU A 253 -3.68 -2.05 -1.86
CA GLU A 253 -4.47 -0.82 -1.89
C GLU A 253 -5.89 -1.15 -2.31
N LEU A 254 -6.85 -0.45 -1.72
CA LEU A 254 -8.22 -0.39 -2.15
C LEU A 254 -8.72 1.03 -1.96
N GLY A 255 -9.25 1.66 -3.00
CA GLY A 255 -9.67 3.04 -2.91
C GLY A 255 -10.73 3.43 -3.93
N TYR A 256 -11.64 4.29 -3.50
CA TYR A 256 -12.63 4.94 -4.36
C TYR A 256 -12.60 6.43 -4.12
N ASN A 257 -12.31 7.19 -5.15
CA ASN A 257 -12.33 8.64 -5.09
C ASN A 257 -13.76 9.18 -5.17
N GLN A 258 -13.98 10.42 -4.75
CA GLN A 258 -15.23 11.14 -5.02
C GLN A 258 -15.27 11.48 -6.53
N SER A 259 -15.74 10.53 -7.34
CA SER A 259 -15.76 10.64 -8.80
C SER A 259 -16.96 9.91 -9.38
N TYR A 260 -17.54 10.45 -10.44
CA TYR A 260 -18.54 9.75 -11.27
C TYR A 260 -17.95 8.50 -11.94
N LYS A 261 -16.64 8.33 -11.91
CA LYS A 261 -15.92 7.17 -12.42
C LYS A 261 -15.46 6.19 -11.32
N ALA A 262 -15.88 6.39 -10.07
CA ALA A 262 -15.43 5.57 -8.95
C ALA A 262 -15.58 4.05 -9.18
N ALA A 263 -16.60 3.63 -9.92
CA ALA A 263 -16.83 2.22 -10.23
C ALA A 263 -16.18 1.74 -11.53
N SER A 264 -15.90 2.62 -12.49
CA SER A 264 -15.37 2.27 -13.82
C SER A 264 -13.87 2.53 -13.98
N GLU A 265 -13.35 3.55 -13.32
CA GLU A 265 -11.94 3.95 -13.33
C GLU A 265 -11.49 4.32 -11.91
N PRO A 266 -11.52 3.37 -10.94
CA PRO A 266 -11.28 3.66 -9.53
C PRO A 266 -9.89 4.25 -9.23
N TRP A 267 -8.91 4.09 -10.13
CA TRP A 267 -7.57 4.69 -10.02
C TRP A 267 -7.52 6.21 -10.31
N THR A 268 -8.64 6.81 -10.76
CA THR A 268 -8.68 8.22 -11.17
C THR A 268 -8.48 9.16 -9.98
N TYR A 269 -7.46 10.02 -10.05
CA TYR A 269 -7.17 11.04 -9.02
C TYR A 269 -8.10 12.26 -9.08
N ARG A 270 -8.92 12.39 -10.11
CA ARG A 270 -9.86 13.49 -10.25
C ARG A 270 -10.94 13.41 -9.20
N VAL A 271 -11.16 14.53 -8.49
CA VAL A 271 -12.27 14.72 -7.56
C VAL A 271 -13.36 15.52 -8.27
N ASP A 272 -14.53 14.94 -8.41
CA ASP A 272 -15.71 15.57 -8.98
C ASP A 272 -16.50 16.30 -7.87
N ASP A 273 -17.63 16.92 -8.24
CA ASP A 273 -18.51 17.63 -7.31
C ASP A 273 -19.25 16.69 -6.36
N ASP A 274 -20.08 17.27 -5.51
CA ASP A 274 -20.81 16.53 -4.48
C ASP A 274 -21.83 15.52 -5.02
N GLY A 275 -22.25 15.64 -6.27
CA GLY A 275 -23.12 14.66 -6.94
C GLY A 275 -22.48 13.28 -7.11
N ALA A 276 -21.14 13.20 -7.10
CA ALA A 276 -20.42 11.91 -7.16
C ALA A 276 -20.33 11.17 -5.82
N ARG A 277 -20.70 11.80 -4.70
CA ARG A 277 -20.62 11.21 -3.34
C ARG A 277 -21.41 9.92 -3.18
N PRO A 278 -22.67 9.83 -3.61
CA PRO A 278 -23.45 8.59 -3.45
C PRO A 278 -22.79 7.39 -4.10
N LEU A 279 -22.19 7.57 -5.29
CA LEU A 279 -21.48 6.49 -5.97
C LEU A 279 -20.23 6.06 -5.20
N GLN A 280 -19.44 7.01 -4.70
CA GLN A 280 -18.27 6.71 -3.87
C GLN A 280 -18.66 5.90 -2.63
N GLU A 281 -19.69 6.34 -1.90
CA GLU A 281 -20.18 5.68 -0.68
C GLU A 281 -20.70 4.26 -0.97
N MET A 282 -21.44 4.09 -2.06
CA MET A 282 -21.96 2.79 -2.48
C MET A 282 -20.82 1.84 -2.88
N CYS A 283 -19.78 2.33 -3.59
CA CYS A 283 -18.60 1.54 -3.91
C CYS A 283 -17.90 1.05 -2.63
N TRP A 284 -17.74 1.91 -1.62
CA TRP A 284 -17.14 1.53 -0.35
C TRP A 284 -17.95 0.47 0.39
N ARG A 285 -19.27 0.64 0.54
CA ARG A 285 -20.14 -0.33 1.24
C ARG A 285 -20.05 -1.71 0.59
N VAL A 286 -20.26 -1.78 -0.72
CA VAL A 286 -20.25 -3.06 -1.44
C VAL A 286 -18.87 -3.72 -1.40
N ALA A 287 -17.79 -2.95 -1.53
CA ALA A 287 -16.43 -3.50 -1.48
C ALA A 287 -16.09 -4.07 -0.10
N LEU A 288 -16.33 -3.32 0.97
CA LEU A 288 -16.01 -3.77 2.33
C LEU A 288 -16.83 -5.00 2.72
N GLU A 289 -18.13 -5.00 2.45
CA GLU A 289 -18.99 -6.16 2.68
C GLU A 289 -18.51 -7.40 1.90
N THR A 290 -18.10 -7.21 0.65
CA THR A 290 -17.62 -8.33 -0.18
C THR A 290 -16.33 -8.93 0.36
N ILE A 291 -15.38 -8.09 0.78
CA ILE A 291 -14.06 -8.53 1.28
C ILE A 291 -14.23 -9.29 2.62
N GLU A 292 -15.04 -8.77 3.54
CA GLU A 292 -15.29 -9.44 4.83
C GLU A 292 -15.92 -10.84 4.67
N ASN A 293 -16.62 -11.10 3.56
CA ASN A 293 -17.29 -12.37 3.30
C ASN A 293 -16.54 -13.31 2.35
N GLU A 294 -15.33 -12.95 1.89
CA GLU A 294 -14.55 -13.76 0.94
C GLU A 294 -13.29 -14.36 1.58
N PRO A 295 -13.30 -15.66 1.94
CA PRO A 295 -12.18 -16.28 2.66
C PRO A 295 -10.84 -16.30 1.93
N ARG A 296 -10.84 -16.17 0.59
CA ARG A 296 -9.61 -16.12 -0.21
C ARG A 296 -9.03 -14.72 -0.35
N ILE A 297 -9.77 -13.70 0.10
CA ILE A 297 -9.27 -12.32 0.22
C ILE A 297 -9.06 -12.04 1.69
N THR A 298 -7.81 -12.09 2.13
CA THR A 298 -7.44 -11.97 3.55
C THR A 298 -7.55 -10.54 4.09
N GLY A 299 -8.04 -9.59 3.28
CA GLY A 299 -8.33 -8.22 3.67
C GLY A 299 -7.74 -7.18 2.75
N ALA A 300 -7.74 -5.94 3.21
CA ALA A 300 -7.32 -4.79 2.43
C ALA A 300 -6.62 -3.71 3.26
N LEU A 301 -5.71 -2.98 2.61
CA LEU A 301 -5.17 -1.71 3.05
C LEU A 301 -5.91 -0.59 2.30
N LEU A 302 -6.83 0.08 2.98
CA LEU A 302 -7.63 1.15 2.38
C LEU A 302 -6.76 2.36 2.05
N TRP A 303 -6.98 2.95 0.91
CA TRP A 303 -6.23 4.09 0.37
C TRP A 303 -7.11 5.35 0.40
N LYS A 304 -6.83 6.42 1.17
CA LYS A 304 -5.70 6.62 2.09
C LYS A 304 -6.05 7.61 3.21
N TRP A 305 -5.25 7.65 4.25
CA TRP A 305 -5.33 8.61 5.36
C TRP A 305 -4.08 9.50 5.40
N PHE A 306 -4.15 10.69 6.00
CA PHE A 306 -3.01 11.57 6.23
C PHE A 306 -2.92 11.97 7.70
N PRO A 307 -1.72 12.00 8.32
CA PRO A 307 -1.54 12.41 9.72
C PRO A 307 -2.06 13.83 9.99
N ASN A 308 -1.97 14.70 9.00
CA ASN A 308 -2.51 16.05 9.02
C ASN A 308 -3.45 16.22 7.85
N PRO A 309 -4.76 16.02 8.00
CA PRO A 309 -5.72 16.23 6.93
C PRO A 309 -5.64 17.69 6.48
N ARG A 310 -5.07 17.91 5.31
CA ARG A 310 -5.03 19.23 4.68
C ARG A 310 -6.25 19.39 3.79
N PRO A 311 -6.78 20.62 3.61
CA PRO A 311 -7.90 20.85 2.68
C PRO A 311 -7.52 20.63 1.22
N PHE A 312 -6.24 20.38 0.93
CA PHE A 312 -5.72 20.06 -0.39
C PHE A 312 -5.42 18.57 -0.50
N GLY A 313 -5.71 17.95 -1.61
CA GLY A 313 -5.59 16.52 -1.81
C GLY A 313 -6.80 15.81 -1.25
N ARG A 314 -7.98 16.11 -1.81
CA ARG A 314 -9.21 15.39 -1.49
C ARG A 314 -9.23 14.00 -2.12
N ASP A 315 -8.20 13.72 -2.93
CA ASP A 315 -8.02 12.45 -3.59
C ASP A 315 -7.92 11.31 -2.56
N PHE A 316 -8.84 10.36 -2.67
CA PHE A 316 -8.89 9.14 -1.86
C PHE A 316 -8.88 9.35 -0.34
N GLN A 317 -9.25 10.52 0.16
CA GLN A 317 -9.22 10.79 1.59
C GLN A 317 -10.31 10.01 2.34
N LEU A 318 -9.90 9.16 3.28
CA LEU A 318 -10.80 8.37 4.14
C LEU A 318 -11.29 9.17 5.36
N ALA A 319 -10.46 10.07 5.89
CA ALA A 319 -10.78 10.91 7.05
C ALA A 319 -11.85 11.97 6.71
N THR A 320 -13.07 11.52 6.50
CA THR A 320 -14.24 12.36 6.23
C THR A 320 -15.42 11.87 7.04
N SER A 321 -16.33 12.81 7.41
CA SER A 321 -17.56 12.49 8.13
C SER A 321 -18.51 11.53 7.39
N ARG A 322 -18.24 11.22 6.13
CA ARG A 322 -19.04 10.32 5.29
C ARG A 322 -18.43 8.93 5.14
N ILE A 323 -17.11 8.85 4.98
CA ILE A 323 -16.42 7.56 4.72
C ILE A 323 -16.07 6.86 6.03
N MET A 324 -15.66 7.58 7.07
CA MET A 324 -15.35 6.96 8.37
C MET A 324 -16.51 6.13 8.94
N PRO A 325 -17.77 6.61 8.94
CA PRO A 325 -18.90 5.78 9.40
C PRO A 325 -19.10 4.50 8.61
N ILE A 326 -18.87 4.53 7.28
CA ILE A 326 -19.01 3.34 6.42
C ILE A 326 -17.94 2.28 6.79
N ILE A 327 -16.70 2.72 7.04
CA ILE A 327 -15.61 1.84 7.46
C ILE A 327 -15.92 1.24 8.84
N ALA A 328 -16.30 2.06 9.80
CA ALA A 328 -16.60 1.60 11.15
C ALA A 328 -17.79 0.62 11.20
N GLU A 329 -18.87 0.92 10.47
CA GLU A 329 -20.01 0.03 10.33
C GLU A 329 -19.60 -1.35 9.77
N ALA A 330 -18.78 -1.35 8.71
CA ALA A 330 -18.31 -2.59 8.09
C ALA A 330 -17.39 -3.41 9.00
N TRP A 331 -16.57 -2.78 9.83
CA TRP A 331 -15.55 -3.45 10.63
C TRP A 331 -15.97 -3.77 12.07
N GLN A 332 -16.88 -3.00 12.63
CA GLN A 332 -17.33 -3.15 14.03
C GLN A 332 -18.83 -3.41 14.19
N GLY A 333 -19.62 -3.23 13.10
CA GLY A 333 -21.08 -3.32 13.16
C GLY A 333 -21.76 -2.09 13.79
N GLU A 334 -20.99 -1.10 14.24
CA GLU A 334 -21.49 0.12 14.84
C GLU A 334 -20.66 1.33 14.41
N VAL A 335 -21.27 2.52 14.47
CA VAL A 335 -20.58 3.77 14.17
C VAL A 335 -20.18 4.44 15.49
N PRO A 336 -18.88 4.47 15.84
CA PRO A 336 -18.41 5.16 17.01
C PRO A 336 -18.66 6.67 16.90
N VAL A 337 -18.79 7.37 18.02
CA VAL A 337 -18.84 8.84 18.03
C VAL A 337 -17.45 9.36 17.67
N ILE A 338 -17.23 9.60 16.38
CA ILE A 338 -15.99 10.21 15.89
C ILE A 338 -16.23 11.72 15.85
N THR A 339 -15.68 12.43 16.81
CA THR A 339 -15.62 13.90 16.73
C THR A 339 -14.52 14.27 15.74
N PHE A 340 -14.90 14.56 14.50
CA PHE A 340 -14.04 15.29 13.59
C PHE A 340 -13.84 16.69 14.17
N ASP A 341 -12.61 17.06 14.54
CA ASP A 341 -12.35 18.41 15.04
C ASP A 341 -12.37 19.41 13.88
N GLU A 342 -13.59 19.78 13.47
CA GLU A 342 -13.85 20.80 12.45
C GLU A 342 -13.22 22.14 12.84
N GLU A 343 -13.13 22.45 14.13
CA GLU A 343 -12.49 23.69 14.58
C GLU A 343 -10.96 23.64 14.42
N ALA A 344 -10.31 22.52 14.71
CA ALA A 344 -8.88 22.36 14.44
C ALA A 344 -8.59 22.50 12.95
N TYR A 345 -9.46 21.96 12.12
CA TYR A 345 -9.38 22.11 10.67
C TYR A 345 -9.56 23.56 10.21
N GLN A 346 -10.52 24.31 10.76
CA GLN A 346 -10.73 25.71 10.43
C GLN A 346 -9.60 26.59 10.95
N ARG A 347 -9.10 26.37 12.18
CA ARG A 347 -7.91 27.07 12.75
C ARG A 347 -6.70 26.91 11.84
N TRP A 348 -6.42 25.69 11.38
CA TRP A 348 -5.32 25.42 10.47
C TRP A 348 -5.51 26.12 9.11
N ARG A 349 -6.73 26.15 8.56
CA ARG A 349 -7.08 26.84 7.31
C ARG A 349 -6.79 28.34 7.40
N GLU A 350 -7.15 28.97 8.51
CA GLU A 350 -6.90 30.38 8.76
C GLU A 350 -5.42 30.72 8.91
N GLN A 351 -4.67 29.92 9.65
CA GLN A 351 -3.22 30.12 9.84
C GLN A 351 -2.47 30.10 8.49
N ARG A 352 -2.87 29.23 7.56
CA ARG A 352 -2.28 29.19 6.22
C ARG A 352 -2.65 30.36 5.34
N ARG A 353 -3.87 30.87 5.45
CA ARG A 353 -4.26 32.11 4.74
C ARG A 353 -3.39 33.28 5.18
N ARG A 354 -3.15 33.42 6.48
CA ARG A 354 -2.29 34.46 7.05
C ARG A 354 -0.80 34.31 6.64
N GLY A 355 -0.30 33.08 6.55
CA GLY A 355 1.08 32.80 6.11
C GLY A 355 1.34 33.08 4.63
N ARG A 356 0.35 32.93 3.76
CA ARG A 356 0.45 33.27 2.32
C ARG A 356 0.39 34.79 2.09
N GLY A 357 -0.43 35.52 2.85
CA GLY A 357 -0.48 37.00 2.76
C GLY A 357 0.83 37.70 3.16
N ARG A 358 1.63 37.11 4.06
CA ARG A 358 2.93 37.66 4.45
C ARG A 358 4.03 37.44 3.41
N ARG A 359 3.94 36.41 2.56
CA ARG A 359 4.94 36.16 1.48
C ARG A 359 4.67 36.97 0.21
N SER A 360 3.45 37.43 -0.02
CA SER A 360 3.12 38.31 -1.18
C SER A 360 3.47 39.77 -0.94
N ASN A 361 3.78 40.20 0.28
CA ASN A 361 4.18 41.57 0.62
C ASN A 361 5.70 41.74 0.82
N GLN A 362 6.50 40.73 0.45
CA GLN A 362 7.98 40.78 0.55
C GLN A 362 8.67 40.59 -0.84
N ASN A 363 7.93 40.71 -1.93
CA ASN A 363 8.51 40.77 -3.28
C ASN A 363 8.18 42.13 -3.96
#